data_0a1b09cafcb1c13d132410108bd1cdaa
#
_entry.id   0a1b09cafcb1c13d132410108bd1cdaa
#
_cell.length_a   1.000
_cell.length_b   1.000
_cell.length_c   1.000
_cell.angle_alpha   90.00
_cell.angle_beta   90.00
_cell.angle_gamma   90.00
#
_symmetry.space_group_name_H-M   'P 1'
#
loop_
_entity.id
_entity.type
_entity.pdbx_description
1 polymer ?
#
loop_
_entity_poly.entity_id
_entity_poly.type
_entity_poly.pdbx_seq_one_letter_code
_entity_poly.pdbx_strand_id
1 'polypeptide(L)'
;MKLNNIFLLITLSLLTAAPAGAIERKALVDYAKSLKGLRKAELKAAIYRLTSNASVLDYGSGERRTWWGFYLTDRDAEGYVIDRYSTEKVKFETQGTAPSGKNIEHSFPKSWWGGAENNAYKDLYNLMPSDTKANSAKANFGMGIVASATFDNGSVKVGSGSNGMKLWQPAAEWQGDFSRSYMYMATAYQDLTFKGEGLNSLENGGWPTLKEWAYKLYVEWGRKDKVSQVETDRNNAVASIQGNRNLYVDFPTLAEYVWGDSTDVDFNPDYALTTASDDTRYGSYDPFAGNGNTGGEGGGDTGGSGEGGSGEGGGDTGGSGEGGSTTPDTPEGYLFYELFDDIAAGDNTVTSGSSEAWDGCDHFPTATKAYKAGGAVRLGSSKATGSITSREIASEGGGLIVSLDVKGWTTVEGKLTVTLTGAEPQTAEYSATISDPFETITMTFDDVAANPQLTIETTSKRAFVDNIKVYADTPTAILSAPTAITQPEAWYTISGQRITGRPSRPGIYIIGRRKVAVR
;
A
#
# COMPACT_ATOMS: atom_id res chain seq x y z
N MET A 1 51.73 30.47 -51.17
CA MET A 1 51.55 29.90 -49.84
C MET A 1 50.07 30.08 -49.42
N LYS A 2 49.24 29.03 -49.48
CA LYS A 2 47.81 29.08 -49.12
C LYS A 2 47.70 28.50 -47.73
N LEU A 3 47.23 29.30 -46.74
CA LEU A 3 46.86 28.84 -45.40
C LEU A 3 45.48 28.19 -45.48
N ASN A 4 45.44 26.92 -45.19
CA ASN A 4 44.16 26.20 -44.94
C ASN A 4 43.70 26.43 -43.49
N ASN A 5 42.59 27.12 -43.34
CA ASN A 5 41.87 27.18 -42.04
C ASN A 5 41.13 25.88 -41.82
N ILE A 6 41.60 25.09 -40.86
CA ILE A 6 40.86 23.95 -40.35
C ILE A 6 39.92 24.48 -39.25
N PHE A 7 38.59 24.49 -39.52
CA PHE A 7 37.59 24.71 -38.53
C PHE A 7 37.39 23.39 -37.73
N LEU A 8 37.84 23.39 -36.48
CA LEU A 8 37.57 22.32 -35.53
C LEU A 8 36.17 22.52 -34.99
N LEU A 9 35.18 21.75 -35.48
CA LEU A 9 33.85 21.67 -34.88
C LEU A 9 33.98 20.91 -33.54
N ILE A 10 33.93 21.65 -32.43
CA ILE A 10 33.75 21.07 -31.11
C ILE A 10 32.25 20.79 -30.99
N THR A 11 31.85 19.54 -31.19
CA THR A 11 30.53 19.06 -30.82
C THR A 11 30.48 19.01 -29.29
N LEU A 12 29.83 20.01 -28.70
CA LEU A 12 29.47 19.99 -27.28
C LEU A 12 28.40 18.93 -27.09
N SER A 13 28.81 17.72 -26.72
CA SER A 13 27.91 16.70 -26.26
C SER A 13 27.28 17.21 -24.94
N LEU A 14 26.01 17.63 -24.97
CA LEU A 14 25.22 17.73 -23.77
C LEU A 14 25.13 16.30 -23.19
N LEU A 15 26.01 16.00 -22.24
CA LEU A 15 25.73 14.93 -21.30
C LEU A 15 24.50 15.42 -20.50
N THR A 16 23.32 14.94 -20.84
CA THR A 16 22.21 14.92 -19.92
C THR A 16 22.69 14.02 -18.80
N ALA A 17 23.03 14.60 -17.64
CA ALA A 17 23.26 13.85 -16.43
C ALA A 17 21.97 13.05 -16.18
N ALA A 18 22.04 11.74 -16.32
CA ALA A 18 20.98 10.88 -15.82
C ALA A 18 20.77 11.24 -14.34
N PRO A 19 19.53 11.33 -13.88
CA PRO A 19 19.28 11.59 -12.46
C PRO A 19 20.08 10.57 -11.65
N ALA A 20 20.91 11.07 -10.72
CA ALA A 20 21.78 10.22 -9.92
C ALA A 20 20.93 9.19 -9.18
N GLY A 21 21.03 7.91 -9.56
CA GLY A 21 20.62 6.81 -8.73
C GLY A 21 19.24 6.20 -8.92
N ALA A 22 18.60 6.35 -10.09
CA ALA A 22 17.42 5.52 -10.38
C ALA A 22 17.81 4.03 -10.25
N ILE A 23 17.17 3.32 -9.31
CA ILE A 23 17.46 1.91 -9.08
C ILE A 23 16.66 1.04 -10.05
N GLU A 24 17.28 -0.01 -10.57
CA GLU A 24 16.61 -1.01 -11.40
C GLU A 24 15.88 -2.04 -10.52
N ARG A 25 14.80 -2.61 -11.04
CA ARG A 25 13.98 -3.62 -10.35
C ARG A 25 14.81 -4.79 -9.83
N LYS A 26 15.75 -5.28 -10.64
CA LYS A 26 16.62 -6.38 -10.21
C LYS A 26 17.41 -6.04 -8.95
N ALA A 27 17.95 -4.84 -8.85
CA ALA A 27 18.71 -4.39 -7.68
C ALA A 27 17.81 -4.25 -6.44
N LEU A 28 16.56 -3.77 -6.60
CA LEU A 28 15.57 -3.74 -5.51
C LEU A 28 15.20 -5.15 -5.03
N VAL A 29 14.95 -6.09 -5.94
CA VAL A 29 14.66 -7.48 -5.61
C VAL A 29 15.82 -8.14 -4.87
N ASP A 30 17.05 -7.91 -5.34
CA ASP A 30 18.25 -8.43 -4.68
C ASP A 30 18.43 -7.83 -3.27
N TYR A 31 18.14 -6.53 -3.09
CA TYR A 31 18.17 -5.85 -1.80
C TYR A 31 17.11 -6.42 -0.83
N ALA A 32 15.91 -6.67 -1.33
CA ALA A 32 14.77 -7.15 -0.55
C ALA A 32 14.67 -8.69 -0.45
N LYS A 33 15.63 -9.45 -0.97
CA LYS A 33 15.55 -10.93 -1.07
C LYS A 33 15.29 -11.65 0.26
N SER A 34 15.77 -11.08 1.39
CA SER A 34 15.56 -11.63 2.73
C SER A 34 14.12 -11.49 3.24
N LEU A 35 13.27 -10.75 2.52
CA LEU A 35 11.86 -10.57 2.85
C LEU A 35 10.96 -11.66 2.27
N LYS A 36 11.50 -12.48 1.35
CA LYS A 36 10.74 -13.51 0.63
C LYS A 36 10.18 -14.56 1.58
N GLY A 37 8.87 -14.84 1.46
CA GLY A 37 8.17 -15.84 2.26
C GLY A 37 7.82 -15.37 3.67
N LEU A 38 7.94 -14.06 3.96
CA LEU A 38 7.62 -13.48 5.27
C LEU A 38 6.35 -12.61 5.18
N ARG A 39 5.67 -12.47 6.31
CA ARG A 39 4.46 -11.65 6.47
C ARG A 39 4.35 -11.08 7.88
N LYS A 40 3.45 -10.12 8.10
CA LYS A 40 3.16 -9.53 9.44
C LYS A 40 4.42 -9.17 10.23
N ALA A 41 4.50 -9.64 11.46
CA ALA A 41 5.59 -9.35 12.41
C ALA A 41 6.96 -9.81 11.90
N GLU A 42 7.03 -10.99 11.26
CA GLU A 42 8.29 -11.53 10.73
C GLU A 42 8.81 -10.69 9.57
N LEU A 43 7.91 -10.28 8.66
CA LEU A 43 8.23 -9.38 7.57
C LEU A 43 8.71 -8.02 8.09
N LYS A 44 7.98 -7.41 9.03
CA LYS A 44 8.37 -6.15 9.65
C LYS A 44 9.73 -6.23 10.33
N ALA A 45 10.00 -7.31 11.07
CA ALA A 45 11.31 -7.54 11.69
C ALA A 45 12.44 -7.74 10.66
N ALA A 46 12.15 -8.31 9.50
CA ALA A 46 13.12 -8.43 8.41
C ALA A 46 13.38 -7.07 7.73
N ILE A 47 12.34 -6.25 7.53
CA ILE A 47 12.48 -4.87 7.03
C ILE A 47 13.32 -4.05 8.02
N TYR A 48 13.07 -4.15 9.33
CA TYR A 48 13.89 -3.51 10.36
C TYR A 48 15.37 -3.83 10.18
N ARG A 49 15.75 -5.09 9.98
CA ARG A 49 17.15 -5.49 9.78
C ARG A 49 17.81 -4.86 8.55
N LEU A 50 17.03 -4.56 7.51
CA LEU A 50 17.52 -3.90 6.29
C LEU A 50 17.62 -2.37 6.44
N THR A 51 16.78 -1.76 7.30
CA THR A 51 16.59 -0.31 7.34
C THR A 51 17.22 0.38 8.54
N SER A 52 17.47 -0.33 9.65
CA SER A 52 17.93 0.25 10.93
C SER A 52 19.38 0.74 10.94
N ASN A 53 20.19 0.39 9.93
CA ASN A 53 21.63 0.73 9.87
C ASN A 53 21.90 1.95 8.96
N ALA A 54 21.12 3.02 9.07
CA ALA A 54 21.31 4.25 8.31
C ALA A 54 22.61 4.99 8.72
N SER A 55 23.40 5.42 7.74
CA SER A 55 24.52 6.33 7.93
C SER A 55 24.03 7.78 7.83
N VAL A 56 23.42 8.29 8.90
CA VAL A 56 22.76 9.59 8.91
C VAL A 56 23.75 10.76 8.88
N LEU A 57 23.32 11.88 8.28
CA LEU A 57 24.05 13.14 8.34
C LEU A 57 23.93 13.79 9.73
N ASP A 58 24.85 14.68 10.07
CA ASP A 58 24.68 15.52 11.25
C ASP A 58 23.51 16.50 11.09
N TYR A 59 22.84 16.80 12.20
CA TYR A 59 21.71 17.70 12.22
C TYR A 59 22.11 19.17 12.02
N GLY A 60 21.31 19.94 11.28
CA GLY A 60 21.44 21.38 11.13
C GLY A 60 21.98 21.85 9.79
N SER A 61 22.58 23.05 9.78
CA SER A 61 23.18 23.69 8.61
C SER A 61 24.70 23.41 8.53
N GLY A 62 25.24 23.44 7.33
CA GLY A 62 26.65 23.23 7.03
C GLY A 62 26.88 22.03 6.10
N GLU A 63 28.15 21.83 5.75
CA GLU A 63 28.57 20.71 4.91
C GLU A 63 28.27 19.37 5.59
N ARG A 64 27.70 18.42 4.82
CA ARG A 64 27.29 17.08 5.28
C ARG A 64 26.36 17.08 6.48
N ARG A 65 25.49 18.11 6.60
CA ARG A 65 24.43 18.21 7.60
C ARG A 65 23.06 18.16 6.93
N THR A 66 21.97 18.22 7.69
CA THR A 66 20.60 18.07 7.19
C THR A 66 20.30 18.98 6.00
N TRP A 67 20.64 20.29 6.06
CA TRP A 67 20.37 21.22 4.96
C TRP A 67 21.24 20.94 3.71
N TRP A 68 22.39 20.32 3.88
CA TRP A 68 23.19 19.83 2.76
C TRP A 68 22.48 18.65 2.08
N GLY A 69 21.90 17.73 2.87
CA GLY A 69 21.08 16.61 2.38
C GLY A 69 19.83 17.10 1.66
N PHE A 70 19.06 17.98 2.26
CA PHE A 70 17.84 18.53 1.67
C PHE A 70 18.04 19.21 0.32
N TYR A 71 19.20 19.81 0.08
CA TYR A 71 19.54 20.37 -1.24
C TYR A 71 19.55 19.31 -2.35
N LEU A 72 19.82 18.05 -2.00
CA LEU A 72 19.82 16.91 -2.91
C LEU A 72 18.49 16.15 -2.93
N THR A 73 17.72 16.19 -1.86
CA THR A 73 16.54 15.36 -1.66
C THR A 73 15.21 16.12 -1.76
N ASP A 74 15.20 17.42 -1.47
CA ASP A 74 14.00 18.24 -1.34
C ASP A 74 14.13 19.59 -2.08
N ARG A 75 14.73 19.58 -3.27
CA ARG A 75 14.86 20.72 -4.17
C ARG A 75 14.37 20.33 -5.55
N ASP A 76 13.42 21.11 -6.09
CA ASP A 76 12.88 20.87 -7.44
C ASP A 76 13.84 21.29 -8.57
N ALA A 77 13.47 20.97 -9.82
CA ALA A 77 14.27 21.28 -11.00
C ALA A 77 14.43 22.79 -11.23
N GLU A 78 13.47 23.60 -10.76
CA GLU A 78 13.54 25.06 -10.85
C GLU A 78 14.32 25.68 -9.67
N GLY A 79 14.78 24.87 -8.74
CA GLY A 79 15.60 25.27 -7.60
C GLY A 79 14.81 25.81 -6.41
N TYR A 80 13.55 25.46 -6.26
CA TYR A 80 12.76 25.76 -5.07
C TYR A 80 12.81 24.60 -4.07
N VAL A 81 12.58 24.92 -2.80
CA VAL A 81 12.36 23.93 -1.75
C VAL A 81 11.09 23.15 -2.05
N ILE A 82 11.16 21.84 -2.00
CA ILE A 82 9.96 20.98 -1.94
C ILE A 82 9.49 20.95 -0.48
N ASP A 83 8.55 21.84 -0.16
CA ASP A 83 7.96 21.98 1.18
C ASP A 83 6.57 21.37 1.21
N ARG A 84 6.42 20.24 1.89
CA ARG A 84 5.14 19.53 2.03
C ARG A 84 4.19 20.15 3.05
N TYR A 85 4.64 21.21 3.72
CA TYR A 85 3.88 21.91 4.78
C TYR A 85 3.34 23.27 4.35
N SER A 86 3.70 23.74 3.14
CA SER A 86 3.31 25.05 2.64
C SER A 86 3.41 25.11 1.12
N THR A 87 2.51 25.87 0.48
CA THR A 87 2.60 26.19 -0.94
C THR A 87 3.54 27.37 -1.25
N GLU A 88 4.16 27.98 -0.23
CA GLU A 88 5.06 29.11 -0.40
C GLU A 88 6.37 28.68 -1.07
N LYS A 89 6.62 29.21 -2.26
CA LYS A 89 7.83 28.89 -3.04
C LYS A 89 9.02 29.73 -2.55
N VAL A 90 10.03 29.06 -2.01
CA VAL A 90 11.28 29.66 -1.56
C VAL A 90 12.45 29.03 -2.31
N LYS A 91 13.35 29.85 -2.86
CA LYS A 91 14.56 29.36 -3.55
C LYS A 91 15.52 28.69 -2.57
N PHE A 92 16.07 27.55 -3.00
CA PHE A 92 17.13 26.83 -2.30
C PHE A 92 18.44 27.02 -3.07
N GLU A 93 19.07 28.17 -2.86
CA GLU A 93 20.19 28.62 -3.68
C GLU A 93 21.53 27.98 -3.29
N THR A 94 21.76 27.79 -1.98
CA THR A 94 23.05 27.36 -1.45
C THR A 94 22.93 26.07 -0.66
N GLN A 95 23.65 25.04 -1.12
CA GLN A 95 23.72 23.75 -0.42
C GLN A 95 24.27 23.91 1.00
N GLY A 96 23.61 23.28 1.97
CA GLY A 96 24.00 23.35 3.38
C GLY A 96 23.50 24.58 4.14
N THR A 97 22.80 25.52 3.46
CA THR A 97 22.24 26.71 4.08
C THR A 97 20.72 26.63 4.14
N ALA A 98 20.14 26.89 5.29
CA ALA A 98 18.71 26.93 5.46
C ALA A 98 18.09 28.08 4.64
N PRO A 99 17.12 27.83 3.74
CA PRO A 99 16.36 28.89 3.09
C PRO A 99 15.54 29.70 4.11
N SER A 100 15.33 31.01 3.80
CA SER A 100 14.60 31.90 4.69
C SER A 100 13.18 31.39 4.96
N GLY A 101 12.74 31.41 6.21
CA GLY A 101 11.40 30.97 6.63
C GLY A 101 11.19 29.46 6.68
N LYS A 102 12.26 28.67 6.47
CA LYS A 102 12.20 27.21 6.52
C LYS A 102 12.92 26.65 7.74
N ASN A 103 12.36 25.62 8.33
CA ASN A 103 12.91 24.83 9.45
C ASN A 103 13.15 23.38 9.02
N ILE A 104 13.94 22.66 9.80
CA ILE A 104 14.01 21.20 9.76
C ILE A 104 12.88 20.68 10.64
N GLU A 105 11.92 20.00 10.04
CA GLU A 105 10.82 19.37 10.76
C GLU A 105 11.05 17.88 10.96
N HIS A 106 10.84 17.41 12.20
CA HIS A 106 10.71 16.00 12.49
C HIS A 106 9.25 15.60 12.25
N SER A 107 8.95 15.07 11.08
CA SER A 107 7.59 14.65 10.72
C SER A 107 7.02 13.68 11.76
N PHE A 108 7.79 12.64 12.09
CA PHE A 108 7.58 11.77 13.24
C PHE A 108 8.28 12.41 14.46
N PRO A 109 7.55 13.00 15.41
CA PRO A 109 8.10 13.94 16.39
C PRO A 109 9.16 13.36 17.30
N LYS A 110 10.31 13.99 17.38
CA LYS A 110 11.44 13.56 18.23
C LYS A 110 11.09 13.43 19.72
N SER A 111 10.14 14.19 20.21
CA SER A 111 9.67 14.13 21.60
C SER A 111 9.06 12.77 21.95
N TRP A 112 8.61 12.01 20.95
CA TRP A 112 7.99 10.69 21.15
C TRP A 112 8.95 9.64 21.70
N TRP A 113 10.25 9.81 21.51
CA TRP A 113 11.29 9.00 22.18
C TRP A 113 12.17 9.80 23.15
N GLY A 114 11.74 11.02 23.49
CA GLY A 114 12.44 11.89 24.45
C GLY A 114 13.48 12.81 23.87
N GLY A 115 13.57 12.92 22.55
CA GLY A 115 14.43 13.88 21.87
C GLY A 115 15.93 13.53 21.87
N ALA A 116 16.30 12.30 22.21
CA ALA A 116 17.70 11.85 22.10
C ALA A 116 18.18 11.95 20.65
N GLU A 117 19.35 12.54 20.44
CA GLU A 117 19.99 12.72 19.13
C GLU A 117 20.64 11.42 18.62
N ASN A 118 19.80 10.39 18.44
CA ASN A 118 20.16 9.14 17.80
C ASN A 118 19.95 9.19 16.28
N ASN A 119 20.04 8.05 15.57
CA ASN A 119 19.80 8.00 14.14
C ASN A 119 18.39 8.44 13.77
N ALA A 120 17.35 8.10 14.56
CA ALA A 120 15.97 8.53 14.31
C ALA A 120 15.80 10.06 14.28
N TYR A 121 16.62 10.77 15.08
CA TYR A 121 16.64 12.24 15.12
C TYR A 121 17.21 12.85 13.84
N LYS A 122 18.12 12.15 13.17
CA LYS A 122 18.90 12.66 12.04
C LYS A 122 18.51 12.05 10.70
N ASP A 123 17.60 11.08 10.69
CA ASP A 123 17.21 10.33 9.49
C ASP A 123 16.44 11.21 8.50
N LEU A 124 16.92 11.31 7.27
CA LEU A 124 16.29 12.10 6.21
C LEU A 124 14.92 11.55 5.80
N TYR A 125 14.58 10.28 6.06
CA TYR A 125 13.22 9.78 5.85
C TYR A 125 12.23 10.35 6.88
N ASN A 126 12.70 10.83 8.03
CA ASN A 126 11.90 11.53 9.02
C ASN A 126 11.94 13.06 8.86
N LEU A 127 13.11 13.59 8.47
CA LEU A 127 13.34 15.02 8.40
C LEU A 127 12.84 15.60 7.07
N MET A 128 12.16 16.74 7.13
CA MET A 128 11.66 17.45 5.95
C MET A 128 11.87 18.95 6.11
N PRO A 129 12.16 19.71 5.03
CA PRO A 129 12.07 21.15 5.08
C PRO A 129 10.61 21.55 5.28
N SER A 130 10.35 22.51 6.16
CA SER A 130 9.02 22.92 6.53
C SER A 130 8.92 24.43 6.73
N ASP A 131 7.81 25.03 6.32
CA ASP A 131 7.43 26.37 6.75
C ASP A 131 7.43 26.49 8.27
N THR A 132 7.98 27.58 8.80
CA THR A 132 8.14 27.79 10.25
C THR A 132 6.83 27.87 11.01
N LYS A 133 5.77 28.43 10.39
CA LYS A 133 4.44 28.58 11.02
C LYS A 133 3.73 27.23 11.07
N ALA A 134 3.78 26.48 9.97
CA ALA A 134 3.21 25.15 9.88
C ALA A 134 3.90 24.17 10.87
N ASN A 135 5.23 24.20 10.94
CA ASN A 135 6.01 23.45 11.94
C ASN A 135 5.57 23.78 13.37
N SER A 136 5.49 25.07 13.69
CA SER A 136 5.07 25.52 15.02
C SER A 136 3.63 25.09 15.36
N ALA A 137 2.71 25.16 14.40
CA ALA A 137 1.33 24.74 14.58
C ALA A 137 1.20 23.23 14.78
N LYS A 138 1.93 22.43 13.95
CA LYS A 138 1.94 20.96 14.02
C LYS A 138 2.46 20.47 15.37
N ALA A 139 3.43 21.15 15.97
CA ALA A 139 4.03 20.77 17.24
C ALA A 139 4.45 19.26 17.25
N ASN A 140 4.03 18.51 18.28
CA ASN A 140 4.32 17.07 18.41
C ASN A 140 3.07 16.20 18.29
N PHE A 141 2.04 16.70 17.61
CA PHE A 141 0.79 15.97 17.43
C PHE A 141 0.93 14.81 16.45
N GLY A 142 0.11 13.78 16.64
CA GLY A 142 0.02 12.63 15.75
C GLY A 142 -0.58 13.00 14.40
N MET A 143 -0.23 12.24 13.37
CA MET A 143 -0.82 12.37 12.04
C MET A 143 -2.16 11.63 11.99
N GLY A 144 -3.20 12.31 11.47
CA GLY A 144 -4.55 11.74 11.38
C GLY A 144 -5.56 12.74 10.83
N ILE A 145 -6.83 12.36 10.77
CA ILE A 145 -7.92 13.17 10.22
C ILE A 145 -8.30 14.25 11.22
N VAL A 146 -8.22 15.53 10.80
CA VAL A 146 -8.60 16.69 11.58
C VAL A 146 -10.05 17.05 11.28
N ALA A 147 -10.95 16.82 12.25
CA ALA A 147 -12.37 17.15 12.15
C ALA A 147 -12.65 18.64 12.43
N SER A 148 -11.87 19.26 13.32
CA SER A 148 -12.00 20.70 13.67
C SER A 148 -10.63 21.34 13.71
N ALA A 149 -10.30 22.11 12.67
CA ALA A 149 -9.01 22.77 12.52
C ALA A 149 -8.91 24.05 13.34
N THR A 150 -7.77 24.22 14.02
CA THR A 150 -7.33 25.49 14.65
C THR A 150 -6.28 26.21 13.82
N PHE A 151 -5.62 25.48 12.91
CA PHE A 151 -4.69 25.99 11.89
C PHE A 151 -4.98 25.26 10.58
N ASP A 152 -5.05 26.00 9.49
CA ASP A 152 -5.20 25.49 8.13
C ASP A 152 -4.54 26.49 7.17
N ASN A 153 -3.50 26.04 6.44
CA ASN A 153 -2.83 26.86 5.41
C ASN A 153 -2.99 26.26 4.00
N GLY A 154 -3.91 25.30 3.83
CA GLY A 154 -4.13 24.58 2.58
C GLY A 154 -3.22 23.36 2.37
N SER A 155 -2.01 23.34 2.96
CA SER A 155 -1.09 22.21 2.91
C SER A 155 -1.13 21.36 4.18
N VAL A 156 -1.44 21.98 5.31
CA VAL A 156 -1.49 21.33 6.63
C VAL A 156 -2.69 21.84 7.40
N LYS A 157 -3.45 20.91 7.97
CA LYS A 157 -4.46 21.17 9.00
C LYS A 157 -3.95 20.71 10.36
N VAL A 158 -4.20 21.51 11.41
CA VAL A 158 -3.91 21.10 12.79
C VAL A 158 -5.13 21.38 13.64
N GLY A 159 -5.50 20.46 14.49
CA GLY A 159 -6.70 20.64 15.32
C GLY A 159 -7.09 19.39 16.09
N SER A 160 -8.39 19.16 16.24
CA SER A 160 -8.92 17.98 16.92
C SER A 160 -9.52 17.01 15.92
N GLY A 161 -9.25 15.72 16.08
CA GLY A 161 -9.99 14.65 15.45
C GLY A 161 -11.39 14.50 16.05
N SER A 162 -12.23 13.65 15.48
CA SER A 162 -13.60 13.37 15.94
C SER A 162 -13.66 12.88 17.40
N ASN A 163 -12.62 12.17 17.83
CA ASN A 163 -12.47 11.68 19.22
C ASN A 163 -11.81 12.70 20.17
N GLY A 164 -11.59 13.95 19.74
CA GLY A 164 -10.95 15.00 20.52
C GLY A 164 -9.42 14.95 20.60
N MET A 165 -8.79 13.93 20.01
CA MET A 165 -7.33 13.81 19.94
C MET A 165 -6.75 14.97 19.14
N LYS A 166 -5.63 15.56 19.62
CA LYS A 166 -4.89 16.57 18.85
C LYS A 166 -4.12 15.89 17.74
N LEU A 167 -4.38 16.33 16.50
CA LEU A 167 -3.85 15.74 15.28
C LEU A 167 -3.38 16.84 14.32
N TRP A 168 -2.54 16.43 13.39
CA TRP A 168 -2.26 17.17 12.18
C TRP A 168 -2.56 16.31 10.96
N GLN A 169 -2.97 16.94 9.87
CA GLN A 169 -3.32 16.28 8.62
C GLN A 169 -2.63 16.98 7.46
N PRO A 170 -1.82 16.28 6.66
CA PRO A 170 -1.27 16.82 5.41
C PRO A 170 -2.34 16.96 4.33
N ALA A 171 -2.08 17.81 3.33
CA ALA A 171 -2.87 17.87 2.11
C ALA A 171 -2.90 16.50 1.41
N ALA A 172 -3.97 16.23 0.67
CA ALA A 172 -4.21 14.91 0.06
C ALA A 172 -3.03 14.39 -0.79
N GLU A 173 -2.37 15.27 -1.51
CA GLU A 173 -1.20 15.00 -2.36
C GLU A 173 0.07 14.59 -1.61
N TRP A 174 0.09 14.66 -0.28
CA TRP A 174 1.21 14.30 0.58
C TRP A 174 0.85 13.25 1.65
N GLN A 175 -0.39 12.80 1.67
CA GLN A 175 -0.85 11.82 2.68
C GLN A 175 -0.11 10.50 2.57
N GLY A 176 0.13 10.04 1.35
CA GLY A 176 0.90 8.82 1.09
C GLY A 176 2.37 8.97 1.45
N ASP A 177 3.03 10.08 1.05
CA ASP A 177 4.43 10.37 1.37
C ASP A 177 4.67 10.29 2.88
N PHE A 178 3.83 11.00 3.66
CA PHE A 178 3.94 11.00 5.12
C PHE A 178 3.58 9.64 5.73
N SER A 179 2.60 8.93 5.18
CA SER A 179 2.23 7.60 5.65
C SER A 179 3.38 6.60 5.50
N ARG A 180 4.02 6.57 4.33
CA ARG A 180 5.20 5.71 4.08
C ARG A 180 6.41 6.12 4.93
N SER A 181 6.57 7.42 5.23
CA SER A 181 7.56 7.92 6.18
C SER A 181 7.29 7.43 7.61
N TYR A 182 6.03 7.49 8.08
CA TYR A 182 5.64 7.02 9.42
C TYR A 182 5.76 5.50 9.56
N MET A 183 5.38 4.74 8.53
CA MET A 183 5.57 3.28 8.47
C MET A 183 7.06 2.92 8.52
N TYR A 184 7.91 3.66 7.79
CA TYR A 184 9.36 3.50 7.85
C TYR A 184 9.88 3.76 9.26
N MET A 185 9.52 4.88 9.88
CA MET A 185 9.97 5.24 11.23
C MET A 185 9.53 4.21 12.28
N ALA A 186 8.29 3.76 12.21
CA ALA A 186 7.75 2.72 13.09
C ALA A 186 8.39 1.34 12.87
N THR A 187 9.08 1.14 11.74
CA THR A 187 9.81 -0.10 11.43
C THR A 187 11.29 0.03 11.73
N ALA A 188 11.97 1.01 11.14
CA ALA A 188 13.42 1.19 11.27
C ALA A 188 13.87 1.53 12.70
N TYR A 189 12.96 2.02 13.53
CA TYR A 189 13.19 2.46 14.90
C TYR A 189 12.21 1.83 15.91
N GLN A 190 11.74 0.62 15.61
CA GLN A 190 10.78 -0.12 16.45
C GLN A 190 11.28 -0.48 17.86
N ASP A 191 12.58 -0.42 18.08
CA ASP A 191 13.25 -0.67 19.37
C ASP A 191 13.33 0.56 20.28
N LEU A 192 12.90 1.74 19.79
CA LEU A 192 12.77 2.93 20.63
C LEU A 192 11.63 2.76 21.65
N THR A 193 11.83 3.32 22.84
CA THR A 193 10.76 3.45 23.83
C THR A 193 9.96 4.72 23.55
N PHE A 194 8.77 4.56 23.00
CA PHE A 194 7.86 5.68 22.72
C PHE A 194 7.12 6.12 23.97
N LYS A 195 6.80 7.43 24.07
CA LYS A 195 6.16 8.06 25.23
C LYS A 195 5.36 9.30 24.83
N GLY A 196 4.59 9.82 25.82
CA GLY A 196 3.81 11.05 25.66
C GLY A 196 2.80 10.94 24.50
N GLU A 197 2.69 12.00 23.68
CA GLU A 197 1.80 12.08 22.54
C GLU A 197 2.01 10.94 21.51
N GLY A 198 3.23 10.38 21.45
CA GLY A 198 3.50 9.25 20.56
C GLY A 198 2.63 8.03 20.85
N LEU A 199 2.29 7.80 22.12
CA LEU A 199 1.45 6.68 22.53
C LEU A 199 -0.04 6.82 22.10
N ASN A 200 -0.43 7.95 21.52
CA ASN A 200 -1.74 8.09 20.89
C ASN A 200 -1.84 7.28 19.59
N SER A 201 -0.75 7.18 18.82
CA SER A 201 -0.68 6.48 17.54
C SER A 201 0.28 5.29 17.52
N LEU A 202 1.07 5.11 18.58
CA LEU A 202 2.08 4.06 18.69
C LEU A 202 1.87 3.20 19.94
N GLU A 203 2.43 2.01 19.90
CA GLU A 203 2.67 1.16 21.06
C GLU A 203 4.12 0.66 21.03
N ASN A 204 4.66 0.38 22.22
CA ASN A 204 6.02 -0.13 22.34
C ASN A 204 6.07 -1.61 21.96
N GLY A 205 7.08 -2.00 21.20
CA GLY A 205 7.30 -3.35 20.73
C GLY A 205 7.53 -3.44 19.23
N GLY A 206 8.05 -4.57 18.80
CA GLY A 206 8.40 -4.80 17.39
C GLY A 206 7.20 -4.95 16.45
N TRP A 207 6.01 -5.24 17.00
CA TRP A 207 4.78 -5.45 16.26
C TRP A 207 3.55 -5.11 17.14
N PRO A 208 2.53 -4.44 16.58
CA PRO A 208 2.51 -3.77 15.27
C PRO A 208 3.26 -2.43 15.25
N THR A 209 3.66 -1.89 16.39
CA THR A 209 4.30 -0.59 16.67
C THR A 209 3.38 0.60 16.36
N LEU A 210 2.68 0.62 15.24
CA LEU A 210 1.57 1.54 14.96
C LEU A 210 0.29 0.97 15.56
N LYS A 211 -0.52 1.80 16.22
CA LYS A 211 -1.86 1.40 16.66
C LYS A 211 -2.77 1.15 15.45
N GLU A 212 -3.77 0.33 15.65
CA GLU A 212 -4.67 -0.12 14.60
C GLU A 212 -5.27 1.02 13.78
N TRP A 213 -5.86 2.02 14.43
CA TRP A 213 -6.43 3.17 13.74
C TRP A 213 -5.39 3.93 12.88
N ALA A 214 -4.13 3.98 13.34
CA ALA A 214 -3.06 4.69 12.66
C ALA A 214 -2.58 3.90 11.43
N TYR A 215 -2.29 2.61 11.57
CA TYR A 215 -1.83 1.84 10.40
C TYR A 215 -2.94 1.65 9.36
N LYS A 216 -4.21 1.45 9.76
CA LYS A 216 -5.33 1.41 8.80
C LYS A 216 -5.41 2.70 8.00
N LEU A 217 -5.38 3.85 8.67
CA LEU A 217 -5.40 5.15 8.00
C LEU A 217 -4.20 5.36 7.07
N TYR A 218 -2.99 4.97 7.51
CA TYR A 218 -1.78 5.20 6.72
C TYR A 218 -1.70 4.26 5.51
N VAL A 219 -2.19 3.04 5.60
CA VAL A 219 -2.36 2.12 4.46
C VAL A 219 -3.35 2.71 3.47
N GLU A 220 -4.51 3.17 3.94
CA GLU A 220 -5.53 3.82 3.11
C GLU A 220 -4.99 5.07 2.40
N TRP A 221 -4.28 5.94 3.12
CA TRP A 221 -3.68 7.12 2.52
C TRP A 221 -2.58 6.77 1.51
N GLY A 222 -1.81 5.72 1.77
CA GLY A 222 -0.83 5.20 0.82
C GLY A 222 -1.44 4.67 -0.48
N ARG A 223 -2.67 4.13 -0.41
CA ARG A 223 -3.46 3.73 -1.60
C ARG A 223 -3.97 4.96 -2.37
N LYS A 224 -4.53 5.96 -1.67
CA LYS A 224 -5.12 7.17 -2.27
C LYS A 224 -4.06 8.09 -2.89
N ASP A 225 -2.92 8.20 -2.25
CA ASP A 225 -1.78 8.99 -2.68
C ASP A 225 -0.61 8.07 -3.01
N LYS A 226 -0.59 7.63 -4.28
CA LYS A 226 0.44 6.71 -4.80
C LYS A 226 1.82 7.36 -4.73
N VAL A 227 2.86 6.51 -4.69
CA VAL A 227 4.24 6.99 -4.77
C VAL A 227 4.43 7.83 -6.05
N SER A 228 4.76 9.08 -5.87
CA SER A 228 5.04 10.02 -6.95
C SER A 228 6.50 9.90 -7.44
N GLN A 229 6.81 10.49 -8.59
CA GLN A 229 8.20 10.60 -9.06
C GLN A 229 9.05 11.41 -8.07
N VAL A 230 8.48 12.46 -7.46
CA VAL A 230 9.16 13.28 -6.44
C VAL A 230 9.57 12.44 -5.23
N GLU A 231 8.68 11.56 -4.78
CA GLU A 231 8.97 10.67 -3.65
C GLU A 231 9.98 9.57 -4.02
N THR A 232 9.90 9.01 -5.23
CA THR A 232 10.88 8.04 -5.75
C THR A 232 12.27 8.67 -5.87
N ASP A 233 12.36 9.87 -6.43
CA ASP A 233 13.64 10.61 -6.57
C ASP A 233 14.22 10.91 -5.18
N ARG A 234 13.37 11.33 -4.24
CA ARG A 234 13.77 11.54 -2.86
C ARG A 234 14.30 10.27 -2.21
N ASN A 235 13.61 9.14 -2.36
CA ASN A 235 14.04 7.84 -1.82
C ASN A 235 15.42 7.43 -2.39
N ASN A 236 15.64 7.60 -3.69
CA ASN A 236 16.92 7.34 -4.34
C ASN A 236 18.04 8.26 -3.82
N ALA A 237 17.75 9.55 -3.67
CA ALA A 237 18.72 10.53 -3.17
C ALA A 237 19.08 10.28 -1.71
N VAL A 238 18.09 9.99 -0.84
CA VAL A 238 18.34 9.62 0.56
C VAL A 238 19.14 8.33 0.64
N ALA A 239 18.82 7.33 -0.16
CA ALA A 239 19.55 6.06 -0.19
C ALA A 239 21.03 6.25 -0.58
N SER A 240 21.33 7.16 -1.51
CA SER A 240 22.71 7.49 -1.88
C SER A 240 23.48 8.18 -0.76
N ILE A 241 22.79 8.85 0.17
CA ILE A 241 23.39 9.55 1.32
C ILE A 241 23.53 8.61 2.51
N GLN A 242 22.46 7.86 2.86
CA GLN A 242 22.33 7.09 4.10
C GLN A 242 22.65 5.59 3.95
N GLY A 243 22.67 5.07 2.73
CA GLY A 243 22.96 3.66 2.42
C GLY A 243 21.80 2.70 2.67
N ASN A 244 20.67 3.18 3.20
CA ASN A 244 19.43 2.42 3.37
C ASN A 244 18.29 3.01 2.53
N ARG A 245 17.18 2.29 2.39
CA ARG A 245 16.02 2.70 1.58
C ARG A 245 14.72 2.64 2.38
N ASN A 246 13.77 3.50 2.04
CA ASN A 246 12.40 3.31 2.48
C ASN A 246 11.72 2.28 1.57
N LEU A 247 11.63 1.04 2.04
CA LEU A 247 11.05 -0.07 1.27
C LEU A 247 9.54 0.08 1.04
N TYR A 248 8.83 0.89 1.81
CA TYR A 248 7.41 1.19 1.56
C TYR A 248 7.22 2.14 0.37
N VAL A 249 8.28 2.85 -0.06
CA VAL A 249 8.33 3.60 -1.33
C VAL A 249 8.73 2.67 -2.47
N ASP A 250 9.78 1.84 -2.27
CA ASP A 250 10.30 0.95 -3.30
C ASP A 250 9.30 -0.14 -3.73
N PHE A 251 8.53 -0.66 -2.75
CA PHE A 251 7.48 -1.66 -2.92
C PHE A 251 6.16 -1.08 -2.41
N PRO A 252 5.39 -0.37 -3.23
CA PRO A 252 4.22 0.40 -2.81
C PRO A 252 3.14 -0.43 -2.10
N THR A 253 3.10 -1.73 -2.35
CA THR A 253 2.17 -2.67 -1.71
C THR A 253 2.72 -3.34 -0.46
N LEU A 254 3.98 -3.09 -0.07
CA LEU A 254 4.62 -3.78 1.07
C LEU A 254 3.86 -3.58 2.40
N ALA A 255 3.27 -2.40 2.59
CA ALA A 255 2.49 -2.10 3.79
C ALA A 255 1.27 -3.02 3.95
N GLU A 256 0.71 -3.53 2.84
CA GLU A 256 -0.41 -4.48 2.85
C GLU A 256 -0.04 -5.80 3.53
N TYR A 257 1.18 -6.28 3.30
CA TYR A 257 1.68 -7.53 3.89
C TYR A 257 2.11 -7.36 5.35
N VAL A 258 2.34 -6.11 5.77
CA VAL A 258 2.73 -5.82 7.16
C VAL A 258 1.49 -5.49 7.99
N TRP A 259 0.60 -4.58 7.54
CA TRP A 259 -0.53 -4.06 8.35
C TRP A 259 -1.87 -4.03 7.61
N GLY A 260 -1.89 -4.24 6.29
CA GLY A 260 -3.09 -4.11 5.47
C GLY A 260 -3.77 -5.44 5.16
N ASP A 261 -4.35 -5.54 3.98
CA ASP A 261 -5.23 -6.64 3.58
C ASP A 261 -4.52 -7.92 3.18
N SER A 262 -3.18 -7.87 2.98
CA SER A 262 -2.37 -9.03 2.59
C SER A 262 -1.56 -9.62 3.75
N THR A 263 -1.96 -9.37 5.00
CA THR A 263 -1.21 -9.85 6.18
C THR A 263 -1.15 -11.37 6.29
N ASP A 264 -2.04 -12.11 5.66
CA ASP A 264 -2.03 -13.57 5.62
C ASP A 264 -1.31 -14.15 4.40
N VAL A 265 -0.78 -13.30 3.52
CA VAL A 265 -0.05 -13.66 2.31
C VAL A 265 1.44 -13.43 2.51
N ASP A 266 2.27 -14.37 2.07
CA ASP A 266 3.73 -14.23 2.11
C ASP A 266 4.21 -13.23 1.07
N PHE A 267 5.02 -12.25 1.50
CA PHE A 267 5.63 -11.28 0.59
C PHE A 267 6.67 -11.95 -0.30
N ASN A 268 6.62 -11.66 -1.59
CA ASN A 268 7.60 -12.17 -2.55
C ASN A 268 8.14 -11.01 -3.42
N PRO A 269 9.37 -10.53 -3.17
CA PRO A 269 9.95 -9.42 -3.92
C PRO A 269 10.14 -9.74 -5.41
N ASP A 270 10.25 -11.02 -5.81
CA ASP A 270 10.40 -11.41 -7.22
C ASP A 270 9.17 -11.03 -8.07
N TYR A 271 8.00 -11.01 -7.47
CA TYR A 271 6.73 -10.68 -8.14
C TYR A 271 6.13 -9.35 -7.69
N ALA A 272 6.59 -8.80 -6.57
CA ALA A 272 6.07 -7.55 -6.04
C ALA A 272 6.21 -6.40 -7.04
N LEU A 273 5.22 -5.51 -7.02
CA LEU A 273 5.27 -4.24 -7.73
C LEU A 273 6.35 -3.34 -7.14
N THR A 274 7.11 -2.65 -7.99
CA THR A 274 8.16 -1.73 -7.55
C THR A 274 8.07 -0.37 -8.21
N THR A 275 8.67 0.64 -7.59
CA THR A 275 8.89 1.98 -8.18
C THR A 275 10.21 2.08 -8.93
N ALA A 276 10.84 0.96 -9.25
CA ALA A 276 12.07 0.91 -10.03
C ALA A 276 11.88 1.51 -11.41
N SER A 277 12.93 2.15 -11.95
CA SER A 277 12.86 2.87 -13.23
C SER A 277 12.52 2.00 -14.44
N ASP A 278 12.76 0.69 -14.35
CA ASP A 278 12.49 -0.32 -15.39
C ASP A 278 11.24 -1.16 -15.08
N ASP A 279 10.51 -0.93 -13.98
CA ASP A 279 9.24 -1.59 -13.69
C ASP A 279 8.06 -0.81 -14.26
N THR A 280 7.74 -1.06 -15.52
CA THR A 280 6.68 -0.34 -16.24
C THR A 280 5.27 -0.58 -15.68
N ARG A 281 5.07 -1.62 -14.86
CA ARG A 281 3.78 -1.96 -14.24
C ARG A 281 3.30 -0.86 -13.29
N TYR A 282 4.23 -0.14 -12.64
CA TYR A 282 3.86 0.89 -11.68
C TYR A 282 3.12 2.08 -12.32
N GLY A 283 3.43 2.42 -13.57
CA GLY A 283 2.76 3.51 -14.29
C GLY A 283 1.25 3.27 -14.46
N SER A 284 0.85 2.02 -14.66
CA SER A 284 -0.55 1.59 -14.81
C SER A 284 -1.17 1.07 -13.51
N TYR A 285 -0.39 1.01 -12.43
CA TYR A 285 -0.90 0.54 -11.14
C TYR A 285 -1.93 1.50 -10.58
N ASP A 286 -3.11 0.98 -10.31
CA ASP A 286 -4.15 1.64 -9.53
C ASP A 286 -4.42 0.79 -8.28
N PRO A 287 -4.20 1.31 -7.08
CA PRO A 287 -4.46 0.57 -5.84
C PRO A 287 -5.95 0.30 -5.59
N PHE A 288 -6.83 0.94 -6.36
CA PHE A 288 -8.28 0.77 -6.32
C PHE A 288 -8.82 0.05 -7.57
N ALA A 289 -8.03 -0.04 -8.65
CA ALA A 289 -8.33 -0.94 -9.73
C ALA A 289 -8.01 -2.35 -9.26
N GLY A 290 -8.96 -3.24 -9.32
CA GLY A 290 -8.74 -4.64 -9.09
C GLY A 290 -7.60 -5.14 -9.98
N ASN A 291 -6.71 -5.92 -9.44
CA ASN A 291 -5.44 -6.32 -10.03
C ASN A 291 -5.66 -7.17 -11.30
N GLY A 292 -5.77 -6.51 -12.44
CA GLY A 292 -5.74 -7.13 -13.76
C GLY A 292 -4.30 -7.22 -14.25
N ASN A 293 -3.72 -8.41 -14.23
CA ASN A 293 -2.46 -8.69 -14.91
C ASN A 293 -2.68 -8.65 -16.42
N THR A 294 -2.22 -7.59 -17.10
CA THR A 294 -2.05 -7.60 -18.56
C THR A 294 -0.58 -7.58 -18.94
N GLY A 295 -0.02 -8.76 -19.10
CA GLY A 295 1.08 -8.94 -20.04
C GLY A 295 0.49 -9.00 -21.44
N GLY A 296 0.97 -8.17 -22.38
CA GLY A 296 0.63 -8.29 -23.81
C GLY A 296 0.84 -7.00 -24.59
N GLU A 297 1.96 -6.92 -25.22
CA GLU A 297 2.39 -6.31 -26.48
C GLU A 297 1.57 -5.18 -27.16
N GLY A 298 2.28 -4.08 -27.41
CA GLY A 298 2.45 -3.54 -28.77
C GLY A 298 1.56 -2.42 -29.24
N GLY A 299 2.12 -1.22 -29.32
CA GLY A 299 2.08 -0.45 -30.57
C GLY A 299 1.15 0.75 -30.73
N GLY A 300 1.73 1.94 -30.82
CA GLY A 300 1.37 2.92 -31.87
C GLY A 300 0.49 4.11 -31.51
N ASP A 301 1.10 5.18 -31.13
CA ASP A 301 1.23 6.50 -31.77
C ASP A 301 -0.03 7.29 -32.20
N THR A 302 0.17 8.59 -32.04
CA THR A 302 -0.39 9.84 -32.59
C THR A 302 -1.52 10.51 -31.79
N GLY A 303 -1.26 11.57 -31.11
CA GLY A 303 -1.19 12.99 -31.38
C GLY A 303 -2.48 13.66 -31.86
N GLY A 304 -2.92 14.72 -31.17
CA GLY A 304 -3.87 15.66 -31.73
C GLY A 304 -4.54 16.59 -30.71
N SER A 305 -4.03 17.77 -30.61
CA SER A 305 -4.58 18.94 -29.92
C SER A 305 -5.87 19.45 -30.56
N GLY A 306 -6.77 20.05 -29.75
CA GLY A 306 -7.85 20.88 -30.29
C GLY A 306 -8.83 21.41 -29.27
N GLU A 307 -8.83 22.71 -29.16
CA GLU A 307 -9.61 23.58 -28.25
C GLU A 307 -11.13 23.58 -28.47
N GLY A 308 -11.87 23.88 -27.41
CA GLY A 308 -12.87 24.96 -27.32
C GLY A 308 -14.30 24.70 -27.76
N GLY A 309 -15.22 25.06 -26.87
CA GLY A 309 -16.52 25.54 -27.31
C GLY A 309 -17.70 25.14 -26.44
N SER A 310 -18.19 26.12 -25.70
CA SER A 310 -19.46 26.17 -24.95
C SER A 310 -20.71 26.01 -25.82
N GLY A 311 -21.80 25.46 -25.25
CA GLY A 311 -23.13 25.60 -25.84
C GLY A 311 -24.21 24.76 -25.15
N GLU A 312 -25.18 25.46 -24.58
CA GLU A 312 -26.38 24.98 -23.90
C GLU A 312 -27.38 24.29 -24.85
N GLY A 313 -28.23 23.44 -24.27
CA GLY A 313 -29.64 23.34 -24.71
C GLY A 313 -30.20 21.98 -25.03
N GLY A 314 -30.96 21.42 -24.11
CA GLY A 314 -32.34 20.94 -24.28
C GLY A 314 -32.69 19.75 -25.18
N GLY A 315 -33.45 18.79 -24.62
CA GLY A 315 -34.51 18.09 -25.30
C GLY A 315 -34.36 16.61 -25.55
N ASP A 316 -34.98 15.86 -24.68
CA ASP A 316 -35.79 14.62 -24.81
C ASP A 316 -35.85 13.91 -26.19
N THR A 317 -35.62 12.62 -26.20
CA THR A 317 -36.47 11.49 -26.66
C THR A 317 -35.65 10.22 -26.86
N GLY A 318 -36.22 9.12 -26.40
CA GLY A 318 -35.84 7.75 -26.36
C GLY A 318 -35.22 7.11 -27.61
N GLY A 319 -34.38 6.13 -27.32
CA GLY A 319 -33.84 5.20 -28.29
C GLY A 319 -33.08 4.08 -27.58
N SER A 320 -33.71 2.92 -27.54
CA SER A 320 -33.11 1.65 -27.13
C SER A 320 -31.84 1.33 -27.93
N GLY A 321 -30.74 1.03 -27.27
CA GLY A 321 -29.51 0.56 -27.90
C GLY A 321 -28.65 -0.18 -26.89
N GLU A 322 -28.55 -1.43 -27.08
CA GLU A 322 -27.74 -2.52 -26.59
C GLU A 322 -26.61 -2.18 -25.61
N GLY A 323 -26.66 -2.92 -24.46
CA GLY A 323 -25.77 -2.84 -23.35
C GLY A 323 -24.34 -3.26 -23.68
N GLY A 324 -23.42 -2.34 -23.44
CA GLY A 324 -22.04 -2.67 -23.10
C GLY A 324 -21.99 -2.97 -21.62
N SER A 325 -21.78 -4.23 -21.27
CA SER A 325 -21.56 -4.66 -19.88
C SER A 325 -20.24 -4.06 -19.39
N THR A 326 -20.31 -2.98 -18.63
CA THR A 326 -19.22 -2.57 -17.76
C THR A 326 -19.34 -3.37 -16.48
N THR A 327 -18.59 -4.48 -16.37
CA THR A 327 -18.38 -5.17 -15.10
C THR A 327 -17.69 -4.17 -14.16
N PRO A 328 -18.23 -3.90 -12.96
CA PRO A 328 -17.51 -3.14 -11.95
C PRO A 328 -16.23 -3.89 -11.56
N ASP A 329 -15.12 -3.17 -11.46
CA ASP A 329 -13.79 -3.73 -11.25
C ASP A 329 -13.69 -4.39 -9.86
N THR A 330 -13.54 -5.73 -9.85
CA THR A 330 -13.23 -6.50 -8.65
C THR A 330 -11.71 -6.45 -8.40
N PRO A 331 -11.21 -6.11 -7.20
CA PRO A 331 -9.78 -6.04 -6.90
C PRO A 331 -9.05 -7.37 -7.19
N GLU A 332 -7.78 -7.29 -7.69
CA GLU A 332 -7.00 -8.49 -8.01
C GLU A 332 -6.78 -9.37 -6.78
N GLY A 333 -6.88 -10.66 -7.00
CA GLY A 333 -6.87 -11.66 -5.93
C GLY A 333 -8.27 -11.97 -5.40
N TYR A 334 -9.26 -11.12 -5.69
CA TYR A 334 -10.65 -11.40 -5.39
C TYR A 334 -11.43 -11.73 -6.66
N LEU A 335 -12.32 -12.70 -6.55
CA LEU A 335 -13.30 -13.01 -7.58
C LEU A 335 -14.55 -12.11 -7.41
N PHE A 336 -14.72 -11.58 -6.20
CA PHE A 336 -15.81 -10.68 -5.84
C PHE A 336 -15.41 -9.82 -4.65
N TYR A 337 -15.86 -8.55 -4.65
CA TYR A 337 -15.52 -7.59 -3.62
C TYR A 337 -16.62 -6.54 -3.48
N GLU A 338 -17.07 -6.28 -2.24
CA GLU A 338 -18.07 -5.24 -1.94
C GLU A 338 -17.80 -4.64 -0.56
N LEU A 339 -17.64 -3.31 -0.50
CA LEU A 339 -17.33 -2.56 0.72
C LEU A 339 -18.51 -1.80 1.30
N PHE A 340 -19.58 -1.61 0.54
CA PHE A 340 -20.72 -0.77 0.90
C PHE A 340 -20.39 0.69 1.27
N ASP A 341 -19.18 1.18 0.96
CA ASP A 341 -18.71 2.53 1.31
C ASP A 341 -19.55 3.65 0.65
N ASP A 342 -20.26 3.35 -0.43
CA ASP A 342 -21.19 4.25 -1.10
C ASP A 342 -22.51 4.45 -0.34
N ILE A 343 -22.81 3.63 0.67
CA ILE A 343 -23.98 3.77 1.53
C ILE A 343 -23.74 4.86 2.57
N ALA A 344 -23.90 6.13 2.16
CA ALA A 344 -23.75 7.26 3.06
C ALA A 344 -24.87 7.37 4.12
N ALA A 345 -26.05 6.76 3.86
CA ALA A 345 -27.19 6.84 4.76
C ALA A 345 -27.12 5.78 5.86
N GLY A 346 -27.58 6.13 7.05
CA GLY A 346 -27.63 5.23 8.19
C GLY A 346 -26.39 5.35 9.09
N ASP A 347 -26.35 4.49 10.12
CA ASP A 347 -25.27 4.42 11.11
C ASP A 347 -25.28 3.01 11.72
N ASN A 348 -24.17 2.32 11.66
CA ASN A 348 -24.00 0.97 12.19
C ASN A 348 -23.52 0.95 13.66
N THR A 349 -23.41 2.11 14.30
CA THR A 349 -22.95 2.23 15.70
C THR A 349 -24.07 2.51 16.69
N VAL A 350 -25.27 2.88 16.20
CA VAL A 350 -26.44 3.18 17.05
C VAL A 350 -27.70 2.42 16.61
N THR A 351 -28.53 2.03 17.57
CA THR A 351 -29.72 1.20 17.31
C THR A 351 -30.79 1.87 16.45
N SER A 352 -30.83 3.19 16.40
CA SER A 352 -31.74 3.96 15.54
C SER A 352 -31.15 4.25 14.13
N GLY A 353 -29.90 3.90 13.90
CA GLY A 353 -29.13 4.34 12.74
C GLY A 353 -29.41 3.59 11.43
N SER A 354 -30.19 2.50 11.44
CA SER A 354 -30.37 1.64 10.28
C SER A 354 -31.83 1.31 10.02
N SER A 355 -32.68 2.31 9.75
CA SER A 355 -34.12 2.14 9.51
C SER A 355 -34.52 2.25 8.05
N GLU A 356 -33.72 2.89 7.20
CA GLU A 356 -33.97 3.04 5.77
C GLU A 356 -33.68 1.73 5.04
N ALA A 357 -34.63 1.29 4.19
CA ALA A 357 -34.46 0.08 3.41
C ALA A 357 -33.29 0.22 2.41
N TRP A 358 -32.57 -0.86 2.22
CA TRP A 358 -31.57 -1.00 1.16
C TRP A 358 -32.07 -2.06 0.18
N ASP A 359 -32.26 -1.65 -1.06
CA ASP A 359 -32.88 -2.48 -2.10
C ASP A 359 -31.86 -3.24 -2.95
N GLY A 360 -30.57 -3.14 -2.60
CA GLY A 360 -29.47 -3.78 -3.30
C GLY A 360 -28.57 -2.79 -4.07
N CYS A 361 -27.57 -3.35 -4.72
CA CYS A 361 -26.64 -2.67 -5.65
C CYS A 361 -26.30 -3.62 -6.80
N ASP A 362 -25.45 -3.18 -7.74
CA ASP A 362 -25.03 -4.01 -8.88
C ASP A 362 -24.35 -5.31 -8.45
N HIS A 363 -23.61 -5.30 -7.35
CA HIS A 363 -22.97 -6.49 -6.79
C HIS A 363 -23.96 -7.40 -6.06
N PHE A 364 -24.97 -6.85 -5.39
CA PHE A 364 -26.02 -7.56 -4.68
C PHE A 364 -27.41 -7.11 -5.20
N PRO A 365 -27.84 -7.60 -6.37
CA PRO A 365 -29.12 -7.20 -6.97
C PRO A 365 -30.34 -7.73 -6.21
N THR A 366 -30.16 -8.63 -5.27
CA THR A 366 -31.25 -9.18 -4.44
C THR A 366 -30.99 -8.90 -2.97
N ALA A 367 -31.91 -8.17 -2.34
CA ALA A 367 -31.86 -7.85 -0.93
C ALA A 367 -33.24 -8.09 -0.27
N THR A 368 -33.27 -8.77 0.86
CA THR A 368 -34.50 -9.05 1.62
C THR A 368 -34.32 -8.62 3.05
N LYS A 369 -35.16 -7.70 3.54
CA LYS A 369 -35.03 -7.16 4.89
C LYS A 369 -33.62 -6.63 5.17
N ALA A 370 -33.07 -5.92 4.19
CA ALA A 370 -31.79 -5.25 4.29
C ALA A 370 -32.01 -3.73 4.49
N TYR A 371 -31.09 -3.07 5.19
CA TYR A 371 -31.22 -1.67 5.56
C TYR A 371 -29.87 -0.97 5.48
N LYS A 372 -29.87 0.29 5.05
CA LYS A 372 -28.68 1.14 5.01
C LYS A 372 -28.13 1.40 6.41
N ALA A 373 -26.84 1.29 6.58
CA ALA A 373 -26.20 1.37 7.89
C ALA A 373 -24.86 2.16 7.89
N GLY A 374 -24.71 3.16 7.00
CA GLY A 374 -23.52 4.02 6.94
C GLY A 374 -22.24 3.21 6.72
N GLY A 375 -21.89 2.95 5.45
CA GLY A 375 -20.75 2.11 5.08
C GLY A 375 -20.94 0.61 5.37
N ALA A 376 -22.18 0.15 5.63
CA ALA A 376 -22.51 -1.26 5.89
C ALA A 376 -23.98 -1.54 5.57
N VAL A 377 -24.36 -2.81 5.54
CA VAL A 377 -25.75 -3.25 5.39
C VAL A 377 -26.19 -3.99 6.66
N ARG A 378 -27.32 -3.58 7.24
CA ARG A 378 -27.97 -4.34 8.31
C ARG A 378 -28.95 -5.34 7.71
N LEU A 379 -28.74 -6.61 7.93
CA LEU A 379 -29.66 -7.70 7.59
C LEU A 379 -30.64 -7.96 8.73
N GLY A 380 -31.90 -8.25 8.37
CA GLY A 380 -32.94 -8.65 9.29
C GLY A 380 -33.60 -7.54 10.10
N SER A 381 -34.62 -7.91 10.84
CA SER A 381 -35.41 -7.05 11.74
C SER A 381 -35.61 -7.72 13.11
N SER A 382 -36.26 -7.04 14.05
CA SER A 382 -36.60 -7.63 15.35
C SER A 382 -37.50 -8.86 15.24
N LYS A 383 -38.11 -9.13 14.09
CA LYS A 383 -39.10 -10.19 13.87
C LYS A 383 -38.78 -11.15 12.72
N ALA A 384 -37.79 -10.86 11.92
CA ALA A 384 -37.49 -11.62 10.70
C ALA A 384 -35.98 -11.59 10.38
N THR A 385 -35.51 -12.66 9.76
CA THR A 385 -34.18 -12.74 9.14
C THR A 385 -34.08 -11.80 7.94
N GLY A 386 -32.88 -11.52 7.49
CA GLY A 386 -32.58 -10.77 6.27
C GLY A 386 -31.48 -11.45 5.47
N SER A 387 -31.47 -11.21 4.17
CA SER A 387 -30.50 -11.80 3.27
C SER A 387 -30.14 -10.85 2.12
N ILE A 388 -28.95 -11.06 1.57
CA ILE A 388 -28.48 -10.47 0.33
C ILE A 388 -27.91 -11.58 -0.56
N THR A 389 -28.13 -11.45 -1.88
CA THR A 389 -27.58 -12.40 -2.86
C THR A 389 -26.88 -11.63 -3.96
N SER A 390 -25.63 -12.03 -4.24
CA SER A 390 -24.80 -11.39 -5.24
C SER A 390 -25.27 -11.71 -6.67
N ARG A 391 -24.77 -10.93 -7.63
CA ARG A 391 -24.72 -11.36 -9.03
C ARG A 391 -23.82 -12.61 -9.15
N GLU A 392 -23.82 -13.23 -10.31
CA GLU A 392 -22.87 -14.31 -10.61
C GLU A 392 -21.41 -13.79 -10.44
N ILE A 393 -20.59 -14.59 -9.79
CA ILE A 393 -19.18 -14.34 -9.54
C ILE A 393 -18.39 -15.09 -10.60
N ALA A 394 -17.68 -14.40 -11.48
CA ALA A 394 -16.87 -15.02 -12.52
C ALA A 394 -15.80 -15.93 -11.88
N SER A 395 -15.98 -17.24 -12.01
CA SER A 395 -15.10 -18.26 -11.42
C SER A 395 -15.22 -19.56 -12.20
N GLU A 396 -14.10 -20.27 -12.33
CA GLU A 396 -14.05 -21.64 -12.84
C GLU A 396 -14.69 -22.67 -11.88
N GLY A 397 -15.01 -22.25 -10.66
CA GLY A 397 -15.45 -23.12 -9.56
C GLY A 397 -14.26 -23.72 -8.81
N GLY A 398 -14.53 -24.77 -8.00
CA GLY A 398 -13.51 -25.41 -7.15
C GLY A 398 -13.49 -24.82 -5.72
N GLY A 399 -12.33 -24.78 -5.09
CA GLY A 399 -12.17 -24.21 -3.75
C GLY A 399 -12.28 -22.69 -3.76
N LEU A 400 -13.19 -22.13 -2.96
CA LEU A 400 -13.34 -20.68 -2.78
C LEU A 400 -13.34 -20.32 -1.30
N ILE A 401 -12.82 -19.14 -0.99
CA ILE A 401 -12.84 -18.56 0.35
C ILE A 401 -13.74 -17.33 0.33
N VAL A 402 -14.65 -17.24 1.30
CA VAL A 402 -15.46 -16.05 1.55
C VAL A 402 -14.98 -15.42 2.85
N SER A 403 -14.63 -14.14 2.81
CA SER A 403 -14.33 -13.33 3.99
C SER A 403 -15.30 -12.16 4.05
N LEU A 404 -15.81 -11.85 5.22
CA LEU A 404 -16.66 -10.68 5.44
C LEU A 404 -16.56 -10.18 6.88
N ASP A 405 -16.89 -8.92 7.07
CA ASP A 405 -16.97 -8.29 8.37
C ASP A 405 -18.40 -8.35 8.90
N VAL A 406 -18.56 -8.70 10.19
CA VAL A 406 -19.87 -8.87 10.83
C VAL A 406 -19.89 -8.30 12.23
N LYS A 407 -21.03 -7.78 12.65
CA LYS A 407 -21.37 -7.52 14.06
C LYS A 407 -22.88 -7.62 14.30
N GLY A 408 -23.24 -7.91 15.52
CA GLY A 408 -24.62 -8.03 15.96
C GLY A 408 -25.28 -6.69 16.29
N TRP A 409 -26.47 -6.79 16.83
CA TRP A 409 -27.23 -5.67 17.41
C TRP A 409 -26.69 -5.36 18.83
N THR A 410 -27.54 -4.94 19.78
CA THR A 410 -27.15 -4.78 21.19
C THR A 410 -26.68 -6.08 21.84
N THR A 411 -26.99 -7.20 21.24
CA THR A 411 -26.51 -8.56 21.53
C THR A 411 -26.36 -9.28 20.19
N VAL A 412 -25.59 -10.34 20.13
CA VAL A 412 -25.60 -11.27 19.00
C VAL A 412 -26.93 -12.05 19.03
N GLU A 413 -27.76 -11.86 17.99
CA GLU A 413 -29.11 -12.40 17.91
C GLU A 413 -29.19 -13.70 17.10
N GLY A 414 -28.10 -14.17 16.52
CA GLY A 414 -28.02 -15.37 15.70
C GLY A 414 -26.63 -15.57 15.10
N LYS A 415 -26.56 -16.38 14.07
CA LYS A 415 -25.37 -16.65 13.27
C LYS A 415 -25.60 -16.14 11.86
N LEU A 416 -24.57 -16.11 11.03
CA LEU A 416 -24.70 -15.92 9.59
C LEU A 416 -24.62 -17.26 8.88
N THR A 417 -25.54 -17.50 7.95
CA THR A 417 -25.40 -18.55 6.94
C THR A 417 -24.84 -17.93 5.66
N VAL A 418 -23.79 -18.52 5.15
CA VAL A 418 -23.15 -18.14 3.88
C VAL A 418 -23.24 -19.32 2.94
N THR A 419 -23.71 -19.05 1.72
CA THR A 419 -23.92 -20.07 0.69
C THR A 419 -23.28 -19.62 -0.62
N LEU A 420 -22.49 -20.48 -1.22
CA LEU A 420 -22.07 -20.37 -2.63
C LEU A 420 -22.82 -21.42 -3.45
N THR A 421 -23.33 -21.04 -4.60
CA THR A 421 -24.10 -21.96 -5.47
C THR A 421 -23.24 -23.19 -5.82
N GLY A 422 -23.79 -24.37 -5.54
CA GLY A 422 -23.14 -25.66 -5.79
C GLY A 422 -22.37 -26.22 -4.60
N ALA A 423 -22.10 -25.44 -3.55
CA ALA A 423 -21.46 -25.90 -2.33
C ALA A 423 -22.46 -26.02 -1.14
N GLU A 424 -22.10 -26.78 -0.13
CA GLU A 424 -22.90 -26.89 1.10
C GLU A 424 -22.87 -25.57 1.88
N PRO A 425 -24.03 -25.06 2.35
CA PRO A 425 -24.09 -23.84 3.16
C PRO A 425 -23.28 -23.98 4.46
N GLN A 426 -22.55 -22.93 4.81
CA GLN A 426 -21.82 -22.86 6.06
C GLN A 426 -22.42 -21.81 7.00
N THR A 427 -22.21 -21.99 8.30
CA THR A 427 -22.73 -21.10 9.33
C THR A 427 -21.57 -20.60 10.19
N ALA A 428 -21.43 -19.28 10.31
CA ALA A 428 -20.44 -18.64 11.15
C ALA A 428 -21.03 -18.09 12.44
N GLU A 429 -20.29 -18.25 13.52
CA GLU A 429 -20.50 -17.56 14.79
C GLU A 429 -19.63 -16.31 14.85
N TYR A 430 -20.08 -15.29 15.56
CA TYR A 430 -19.37 -14.06 15.83
C TYR A 430 -19.76 -13.53 17.22
N SER A 431 -18.95 -12.65 17.79
CA SER A 431 -19.13 -12.13 19.15
C SER A 431 -19.34 -10.62 19.22
N ALA A 432 -18.92 -9.89 18.20
CA ALA A 432 -19.02 -8.44 18.13
C ALA A 432 -20.48 -7.96 18.16
N THR A 433 -20.75 -6.86 18.86
CA THR A 433 -22.05 -6.18 18.95
C THR A 433 -21.99 -4.81 18.31
N ILE A 434 -23.10 -4.08 18.29
CA ILE A 434 -23.18 -2.73 17.69
C ILE A 434 -22.17 -1.74 18.28
N SER A 435 -21.75 -1.95 19.53
CA SER A 435 -20.77 -1.09 20.22
C SER A 435 -19.32 -1.47 19.95
N ASP A 436 -19.10 -2.62 19.32
CA ASP A 436 -17.77 -3.14 19.03
C ASP A 436 -17.37 -2.82 17.58
N PRO A 437 -16.08 -2.85 17.25
CA PRO A 437 -15.62 -2.94 15.87
C PRO A 437 -16.21 -4.18 15.19
N PHE A 438 -16.25 -4.16 13.86
CA PHE A 438 -16.60 -5.36 13.11
C PHE A 438 -15.59 -6.49 13.38
N GLU A 439 -16.09 -7.72 13.42
CA GLU A 439 -15.31 -8.95 13.50
C GLU A 439 -15.23 -9.57 12.10
N THR A 440 -14.04 -9.86 11.61
CA THR A 440 -13.87 -10.53 10.31
C THR A 440 -14.03 -12.03 10.47
N ILE A 441 -14.92 -12.62 9.68
CA ILE A 441 -15.10 -14.08 9.59
C ILE A 441 -14.65 -14.56 8.21
N THR A 442 -14.09 -15.77 8.16
CA THR A 442 -13.59 -16.39 6.92
C THR A 442 -14.08 -17.83 6.85
N MET A 443 -14.57 -18.24 5.69
CA MET A 443 -15.08 -19.59 5.42
C MET A 443 -14.51 -20.12 4.13
N THR A 444 -14.09 -21.38 4.13
CA THR A 444 -13.59 -22.09 2.93
C THR A 444 -14.68 -23.02 2.43
N PHE A 445 -14.96 -22.95 1.13
CA PHE A 445 -15.92 -23.80 0.43
C PHE A 445 -15.17 -24.67 -0.58
N ASP A 446 -15.35 -25.98 -0.48
CA ASP A 446 -14.86 -26.94 -1.45
C ASP A 446 -15.92 -27.20 -2.54
N ASP A 447 -15.49 -27.62 -3.72
CA ASP A 447 -16.37 -28.06 -4.83
C ASP A 447 -17.46 -27.04 -5.25
N VAL A 448 -17.17 -25.74 -5.19
CA VAL A 448 -18.08 -24.69 -5.65
C VAL A 448 -18.31 -24.80 -7.17
N ALA A 449 -19.54 -24.59 -7.62
CA ALA A 449 -19.86 -24.58 -9.06
C ALA A 449 -19.19 -23.38 -9.77
N ALA A 450 -19.01 -23.49 -11.09
CA ALA A 450 -18.58 -22.34 -11.91
C ALA A 450 -19.62 -21.22 -11.87
N ASN A 451 -19.16 -19.98 -11.85
CA ASN A 451 -19.98 -18.77 -11.77
C ASN A 451 -21.01 -18.79 -10.63
N PRO A 452 -20.60 -19.04 -9.37
CA PRO A 452 -21.54 -19.14 -8.25
C PRO A 452 -22.15 -17.77 -7.90
N GLN A 453 -23.31 -17.79 -7.26
CA GLN A 453 -23.84 -16.65 -6.52
C GLN A 453 -23.54 -16.84 -5.03
N LEU A 454 -23.18 -15.75 -4.36
CA LEU A 454 -22.99 -15.68 -2.92
C LEU A 454 -24.27 -15.20 -2.25
N THR A 455 -24.80 -15.97 -1.32
CA THR A 455 -25.92 -15.56 -0.45
C THR A 455 -25.45 -15.48 0.99
N ILE A 456 -25.75 -14.36 1.65
CA ILE A 456 -25.49 -14.14 3.09
C ILE A 456 -26.83 -13.89 3.76
N GLU A 457 -27.15 -14.68 4.79
CA GLU A 457 -28.40 -14.63 5.50
C GLU A 457 -28.22 -14.71 7.01
N THR A 458 -28.99 -13.96 7.78
CA THR A 458 -29.04 -14.12 9.24
C THR A 458 -29.88 -15.35 9.62
N THR A 459 -29.39 -16.16 10.55
CA THR A 459 -30.18 -17.31 11.06
C THR A 459 -31.30 -16.87 11.99
N SER A 460 -31.18 -15.69 12.60
CA SER A 460 -32.19 -15.06 13.45
C SER A 460 -31.98 -13.56 13.48
N LYS A 461 -33.05 -12.80 13.34
CA LYS A 461 -33.12 -11.35 13.50
C LYS A 461 -31.97 -10.58 12.76
N ARG A 462 -31.17 -9.77 13.50
CA ARG A 462 -30.33 -8.70 12.94
C ARG A 462 -28.84 -9.00 13.02
N ALA A 463 -28.12 -8.69 11.95
CA ALA A 463 -26.67 -8.53 11.92
C ALA A 463 -26.30 -7.41 10.95
N PHE A 464 -25.19 -6.74 11.18
CA PHE A 464 -24.55 -5.87 10.21
C PHE A 464 -23.47 -6.65 9.47
N VAL A 465 -23.37 -6.43 8.15
CA VAL A 465 -22.35 -7.03 7.29
C VAL A 465 -21.67 -5.95 6.47
N ASP A 466 -20.38 -6.15 6.23
CA ASP A 466 -19.52 -5.22 5.53
C ASP A 466 -18.32 -5.97 4.90
N ASN A 467 -17.53 -5.31 4.05
CA ASN A 467 -16.23 -5.81 3.54
C ASN A 467 -16.28 -7.24 2.98
N ILE A 468 -17.25 -7.55 2.13
CA ILE A 468 -17.45 -8.90 1.58
C ILE A 468 -16.45 -9.18 0.47
N LYS A 469 -15.70 -10.27 0.59
CA LYS A 469 -14.64 -10.69 -0.34
C LYS A 469 -14.79 -12.17 -0.66
N VAL A 470 -14.62 -12.53 -1.94
CA VAL A 470 -14.53 -13.93 -2.40
C VAL A 470 -13.26 -14.07 -3.22
N TYR A 471 -12.46 -15.08 -2.91
CA TYR A 471 -11.22 -15.39 -3.62
C TYR A 471 -11.02 -16.90 -3.75
N ALA A 472 -10.20 -17.31 -4.72
CA ALA A 472 -9.93 -18.73 -4.93
C ALA A 472 -9.17 -19.29 -3.72
N ASP A 473 -9.64 -20.41 -3.17
CA ASP A 473 -8.81 -21.28 -2.35
C ASP A 473 -7.82 -21.96 -3.32
N THR A 474 -6.76 -21.22 -3.67
CA THR A 474 -5.61 -21.89 -4.25
C THR A 474 -4.98 -22.68 -3.11
N PRO A 475 -5.13 -24.03 -3.08
CA PRO A 475 -4.28 -24.80 -2.19
C PRO A 475 -2.89 -24.27 -2.46
N THR A 476 -2.12 -24.00 -1.43
CA THR A 476 -0.68 -23.88 -1.55
C THR A 476 -0.27 -25.19 -2.23
N ALA A 477 -0.34 -25.23 -3.56
CA ALA A 477 0.28 -26.27 -4.29
C ALA A 477 1.71 -26.19 -3.76
N ILE A 478 2.07 -27.12 -2.88
CA ILE A 478 3.38 -27.69 -2.99
C ILE A 478 3.45 -27.93 -4.48
N LEU A 479 4.09 -27.00 -5.19
CA LEU A 479 4.42 -27.17 -6.59
C LEU A 479 4.99 -28.56 -6.63
N SER A 480 4.21 -29.52 -7.05
CA SER A 480 4.70 -30.82 -7.47
C SER A 480 5.80 -30.43 -8.41
N ALA A 481 7.04 -30.64 -7.96
CA ALA A 481 8.22 -30.15 -8.63
C ALA A 481 7.98 -30.42 -10.12
N PRO A 482 8.06 -29.42 -11.01
CA PRO A 482 7.76 -29.60 -12.41
C PRO A 482 8.48 -30.86 -12.80
N THR A 483 7.75 -31.81 -13.38
CA THR A 483 8.28 -33.11 -13.83
C THR A 483 9.55 -32.76 -14.56
N ALA A 484 10.69 -33.15 -13.99
CA ALA A 484 12.00 -32.66 -14.34
C ALA A 484 12.14 -32.72 -15.87
N ILE A 485 12.20 -31.53 -16.50
CA ILE A 485 12.98 -31.39 -17.70
C ILE A 485 14.38 -31.66 -17.20
N THR A 486 14.87 -32.90 -17.40
CA THR A 486 16.21 -33.35 -17.08
C THR A 486 17.20 -32.52 -17.89
N GLN A 487 17.57 -31.33 -17.33
CA GLN A 487 18.84 -30.77 -17.71
C GLN A 487 19.90 -31.76 -17.22
N PRO A 488 20.87 -32.18 -18.05
CA PRO A 488 21.89 -33.12 -17.62
C PRO A 488 22.59 -32.53 -16.39
N GLU A 489 22.53 -33.28 -15.28
CA GLU A 489 23.12 -32.85 -14.01
C GLU A 489 24.60 -32.53 -14.23
N ALA A 490 24.98 -31.28 -13.94
CA ALA A 490 26.35 -30.84 -14.10
C ALA A 490 27.24 -31.47 -13.01
N TRP A 491 28.38 -32.00 -13.43
CA TRP A 491 29.39 -32.58 -12.57
C TRP A 491 30.41 -31.50 -12.15
N TYR A 492 30.88 -31.60 -10.92
CA TYR A 492 31.88 -30.69 -10.36
C TYR A 492 32.97 -31.44 -9.60
N THR A 493 34.18 -30.94 -9.62
CA THR A 493 35.25 -31.42 -8.71
C THR A 493 34.89 -31.01 -7.25
N ILE A 494 35.56 -31.62 -6.27
CA ILE A 494 35.43 -31.22 -4.86
C ILE A 494 35.87 -29.76 -4.60
N SER A 495 36.67 -29.19 -5.50
CA SER A 495 37.06 -27.76 -5.48
C SER A 495 36.06 -26.83 -6.16
N GLY A 496 34.90 -27.33 -6.64
CA GLY A 496 33.83 -26.55 -7.27
C GLY A 496 33.99 -26.23 -8.75
N GLN A 497 34.98 -26.78 -9.43
CA GLN A 497 35.18 -26.62 -10.86
C GLN A 497 34.17 -27.48 -11.63
N ARG A 498 33.39 -26.90 -12.56
CA ARG A 498 32.43 -27.58 -13.41
C ARG A 498 33.13 -28.50 -14.42
N ILE A 499 32.61 -29.70 -14.58
CA ILE A 499 33.11 -30.72 -15.53
C ILE A 499 32.02 -30.94 -16.59
N THR A 500 32.41 -30.94 -17.87
CA THR A 500 31.50 -31.21 -18.98
C THR A 500 31.32 -32.74 -19.13
N GLY A 501 30.11 -33.23 -18.79
CA GLY A 501 29.78 -34.64 -18.81
C GLY A 501 30.24 -35.42 -17.56
N ARG A 502 30.03 -36.76 -17.56
CA ARG A 502 30.43 -37.65 -16.46
C ARG A 502 31.96 -37.77 -16.41
N PRO A 503 32.61 -37.57 -15.23
CA PRO A 503 34.06 -37.75 -15.11
C PRO A 503 34.51 -39.16 -15.51
N SER A 504 35.56 -39.23 -16.28
CA SER A 504 36.17 -40.50 -16.72
C SER A 504 37.35 -40.96 -15.84
N ARG A 505 37.80 -40.14 -14.90
CA ARG A 505 38.87 -40.48 -13.96
C ARG A 505 38.27 -40.89 -12.62
N PRO A 506 38.82 -41.97 -11.98
CA PRO A 506 38.40 -42.33 -10.64
C PRO A 506 38.62 -41.19 -9.65
N GLY A 507 37.62 -40.90 -8.82
CA GLY A 507 37.68 -39.81 -7.85
C GLY A 507 36.31 -39.49 -7.22
N ILE A 508 36.30 -38.52 -6.28
CA ILE A 508 35.06 -38.02 -5.67
C ILE A 508 34.66 -36.73 -6.38
N TYR A 509 33.43 -36.70 -6.84
CA TYR A 509 32.84 -35.56 -7.57
C TYR A 509 31.51 -35.14 -6.95
N ILE A 510 31.03 -33.98 -7.30
CA ILE A 510 29.73 -33.47 -6.88
C ILE A 510 28.80 -33.46 -8.10
N ILE A 511 27.64 -34.10 -7.98
CA ILE A 511 26.55 -34.02 -8.96
C ILE A 511 25.25 -33.69 -8.22
N GLY A 512 24.55 -32.70 -8.66
CA GLY A 512 23.46 -32.11 -7.88
C GLY A 512 23.94 -31.71 -6.51
N ARG A 513 23.54 -31.94 -5.41
CA ARG A 513 24.10 -31.64 -4.07
C ARG A 513 24.75 -32.83 -3.39
N ARG A 514 25.11 -33.90 -4.15
CA ARG A 514 25.62 -35.17 -3.61
C ARG A 514 27.07 -35.41 -4.01
N LYS A 515 27.87 -35.95 -3.08
CA LYS A 515 29.20 -36.46 -3.38
C LYS A 515 29.06 -37.87 -3.96
N VAL A 516 29.67 -38.13 -5.11
CA VAL A 516 29.63 -39.39 -5.81
C VAL A 516 31.04 -39.86 -6.13
N ALA A 517 31.37 -41.11 -5.78
CA ALA A 517 32.63 -41.73 -6.15
C ALA A 517 32.50 -42.31 -7.57
N VAL A 518 33.35 -41.87 -8.49
CA VAL A 518 33.53 -42.49 -9.80
C VAL A 518 34.70 -43.44 -9.69
N ARG A 519 34.48 -44.73 -10.01
CA ARG A 519 35.50 -45.80 -9.98
C ARG A 519 36.04 -46.04 -11.38
#